data_4a45fd780cb3690e03774142bff6f588
#
_entry.id   4a45fd780cb3690e03774142bff6f588
#
_cell.length_a   1.000
_cell.length_b   1.000
_cell.length_c   1.000
_cell.angle_alpha   90.00
_cell.angle_beta   90.00
_cell.angle_gamma   90.00
#
_symmetry.space_group_name_H-M   'P 1'
#
loop_
_entity.id
_entity.type
_entity.pdbx_description
1 polymer ?
#
loop_
_entity_poly.entity_id
_entity_poly.type
_entity_poly.pdbx_seq_one_letter_code
_entity_poly.pdbx_strand_id
1 'polypeptide(L)'
;MKTVAPKFVCHGCGAIVDSAQQLPFACPHAGDSGDVDHLLVPENGGEFAAGSEQDPFLRYRRLLSPYRLARSVGLSEDAWAEFNGRLDEALAAIEGRGFRITPMTQEPDLARAAGVGASLWVKDETNNVAGSHKARHLMGVMLYLRVLAAARLPAGEGL
;
A
#
# COMPACT_ATOMS: atom_id res chain seq x y z
N MET A 1 22.36 1.79 6.81
CA MET A 1 21.33 2.36 7.72
C MET A 1 20.30 1.28 8.00
N LYS A 2 20.01 0.99 9.28
CA LYS A 2 18.88 0.12 9.62
C LYS A 2 17.58 0.86 9.28
N THR A 3 16.79 0.30 8.40
CA THR A 3 15.44 0.81 8.10
C THR A 3 14.56 0.57 9.32
N VAL A 4 13.94 1.61 9.84
CA VAL A 4 13.02 1.49 10.98
C VAL A 4 11.69 0.93 10.47
N ALA A 5 11.10 0.00 11.23
CA ALA A 5 9.78 -0.53 10.91
C ALA A 5 8.75 0.61 10.84
N PRO A 6 7.81 0.58 9.88
CA PRO A 6 6.76 1.58 9.82
C PRO A 6 5.91 1.52 11.10
N LYS A 7 5.45 2.67 11.53
CA LYS A 7 4.46 2.80 12.60
C LYS A 7 3.12 3.17 11.99
N PHE A 8 2.05 2.82 12.70
CA PHE A 8 0.71 3.24 12.38
C PHE A 8 0.20 4.15 13.49
N VAL A 9 -0.43 5.24 13.12
CA VAL A 9 -0.99 6.21 14.05
C VAL A 9 -2.50 6.21 13.89
N CYS A 10 -3.23 6.10 14.98
CA CYS A 10 -4.67 6.25 14.95
C CYS A 10 -5.05 7.73 14.83
N HIS A 11 -5.75 8.10 13.77
CA HIS A 11 -6.20 9.47 13.57
C HIS A 11 -7.26 9.91 14.58
N GLY A 12 -8.00 8.96 15.17
CA GLY A 12 -9.01 9.28 16.17
C GLY A 12 -8.43 9.58 17.56
N CYS A 13 -7.50 8.75 18.05
CA CYS A 13 -7.01 8.85 19.43
C CYS A 13 -5.50 9.04 19.58
N GLY A 14 -4.74 9.07 18.47
CA GLY A 14 -3.29 9.23 18.49
C GLY A 14 -2.50 7.98 18.93
N ALA A 15 -3.15 6.85 19.21
CA ALA A 15 -2.45 5.63 19.57
C ALA A 15 -1.48 5.19 18.46
N ILE A 16 -0.30 4.74 18.85
CA ILE A 16 0.75 4.27 17.92
C ILE A 16 0.84 2.76 17.99
N VAL A 17 0.81 2.11 16.83
CA VAL A 17 0.98 0.67 16.67
C VAL A 17 2.23 0.39 15.84
N ASP A 18 3.12 -0.45 16.38
CA ASP A 18 4.33 -0.90 15.68
C ASP A 18 3.97 -2.09 14.78
N SER A 19 4.18 -1.96 13.48
CA SER A 19 3.88 -3.00 12.50
C SER A 19 4.75 -4.25 12.63
N ALA A 20 5.90 -4.18 13.29
CA ALA A 20 6.77 -5.32 13.52
C ALA A 20 6.29 -6.19 14.71
N GLN A 21 5.48 -5.64 15.59
CA GLN A 21 5.00 -6.31 16.80
C GLN A 21 3.54 -6.79 16.70
N GLN A 22 2.75 -6.15 15.86
CA GLN A 22 1.32 -6.39 15.75
C GLN A 22 0.81 -6.15 14.33
N LEU A 23 -0.19 -6.93 13.90
CA LEU A 23 -0.94 -6.62 12.68
C LEU A 23 -1.76 -5.35 12.91
N PRO A 24 -1.50 -4.27 12.18
CA PRO A 24 -2.13 -2.98 12.44
C PRO A 24 -3.49 -2.88 11.73
N PHE A 25 -4.39 -3.81 11.97
CA PHE A 25 -5.73 -3.78 11.38
C PHE A 25 -6.76 -3.08 12.26
N ALA A 26 -6.47 -2.96 13.56
CA ALA A 26 -7.35 -2.27 14.47
C ALA A 26 -6.55 -1.41 15.47
N CYS A 27 -7.10 -0.28 15.83
CA CYS A 27 -6.58 0.51 16.92
C CYS A 27 -6.82 -0.25 18.24
N PRO A 28 -5.84 -0.29 19.18
CA PRO A 28 -6.03 -0.94 20.47
C PRO A 28 -7.19 -0.32 21.30
N HIS A 29 -7.57 0.91 20.97
CA HIS A 29 -8.69 1.61 21.62
C HIS A 29 -10.00 1.57 20.82
N ALA A 30 -10.09 0.74 19.77
CA ALA A 30 -11.27 0.69 18.90
C ALA A 30 -12.57 0.24 19.61
N GLY A 31 -12.45 -0.35 20.81
CA GLY A 31 -13.60 -0.75 21.65
C GLY A 31 -13.94 0.25 22.75
N ASP A 32 -13.17 1.33 22.89
CA ASP A 32 -13.43 2.33 23.89
C ASP A 32 -14.69 3.13 23.51
N SER A 33 -15.51 3.44 24.51
CA SER A 33 -16.72 4.24 24.30
C SER A 33 -16.36 5.66 23.89
N GLY A 34 -16.73 6.05 22.70
CA GLY A 34 -16.54 7.40 22.16
C GLY A 34 -17.01 7.46 20.72
N ASP A 35 -17.43 8.62 20.29
CA ASP A 35 -17.85 8.90 18.89
C ASP A 35 -16.63 9.27 18.03
N VAL A 36 -15.63 8.39 18.02
CA VAL A 36 -14.35 8.62 17.32
C VAL A 36 -14.04 7.46 16.39
N ASP A 37 -13.82 7.77 15.13
CA ASP A 37 -13.34 6.79 14.15
C ASP A 37 -11.87 6.44 14.41
N HIS A 38 -11.64 5.22 14.86
CA HIS A 38 -10.31 4.68 15.14
C HIS A 38 -9.63 4.16 13.87
N LEU A 39 -9.22 5.05 12.98
CA LEU A 39 -8.56 4.71 11.72
C LEU A 39 -7.04 4.72 11.89
N LEU A 40 -6.41 3.56 11.68
CA LEU A 40 -4.94 3.44 11.64
C LEU A 40 -4.41 3.84 10.27
N VAL A 41 -3.48 4.79 10.26
CA VAL A 41 -2.81 5.29 9.06
C VAL A 41 -1.31 5.08 9.22
N PRO A 42 -0.62 4.55 8.19
CA PRO A 42 0.81 4.41 8.26
C PRO A 42 1.48 5.79 8.37
N GLU A 43 2.42 5.92 9.30
CA GLU A 43 3.26 7.11 9.38
C GLU A 43 4.04 7.27 8.07
N ASN A 44 3.82 8.41 7.41
CA ASN A 44 4.54 8.74 6.18
C ASN A 44 6.00 8.97 6.53
N GLY A 45 6.84 8.05 6.16
CA GLY A 45 8.26 8.13 6.45
C GLY A 45 9.07 8.07 5.18
N GLY A 46 9.33 9.19 4.56
CA GLY A 46 10.32 9.22 3.52
C GLY A 46 10.04 10.19 2.39
N GLU A 47 11.11 10.53 1.71
CA GLU A 47 11.09 11.31 0.48
C GLU A 47 10.40 10.50 -0.65
N PHE A 48 9.59 11.17 -1.44
CA PHE A 48 9.03 10.58 -2.65
C PHE A 48 10.16 10.27 -3.63
N ALA A 49 10.44 8.98 -3.79
CA ALA A 49 11.42 8.48 -4.75
C ALA A 49 10.79 7.37 -5.59
N ALA A 50 10.60 7.66 -6.86
CA ALA A 50 10.14 6.67 -7.84
C ALA A 50 11.35 5.99 -8.50
N GLY A 51 11.29 4.68 -8.64
CA GLY A 51 12.20 3.92 -9.47
C GLY A 51 11.87 4.05 -10.96
N SER A 52 12.56 3.29 -11.80
CA SER A 52 12.33 3.23 -13.26
C SER A 52 11.46 2.05 -13.69
N GLU A 53 11.09 1.17 -12.78
CA GLU A 53 10.37 -0.05 -13.05
C GLU A 53 8.95 0.23 -13.58
N GLN A 54 8.43 -0.66 -14.44
CA GLN A 54 7.07 -0.57 -14.97
C GLN A 54 6.02 -1.05 -13.96
N ASP A 55 6.41 -1.95 -13.07
CA ASP A 55 5.57 -2.41 -11.98
C ASP A 55 5.46 -1.33 -10.91
N PRO A 56 4.23 -0.91 -10.51
CA PRO A 56 4.04 0.15 -9.52
C PRO A 56 4.52 -0.22 -8.12
N PHE A 57 4.49 -1.50 -7.74
CA PHE A 57 4.92 -1.97 -6.42
C PHE A 57 6.45 -2.08 -6.29
N LEU A 58 7.14 -2.17 -7.43
CA LEU A 58 8.60 -2.03 -7.49
C LEU A 58 8.99 -0.55 -7.62
N ARG A 59 8.33 0.19 -8.52
CA ARG A 59 8.63 1.59 -8.78
C ARG A 59 8.48 2.49 -7.56
N TYR A 60 7.39 2.30 -6.80
CA TYR A 60 7.04 3.12 -5.65
C TYR A 60 7.25 2.41 -4.31
N ARG A 61 8.05 1.33 -4.29
CA ARG A 61 8.23 0.46 -3.12
C ARG A 61 8.56 1.22 -1.84
N ARG A 62 9.36 2.28 -1.93
CA ARG A 62 9.79 3.07 -0.77
C ARG A 62 8.64 3.77 -0.04
N LEU A 63 7.52 4.01 -0.72
CA LEU A 63 6.30 4.56 -0.13
C LEU A 63 5.42 3.48 0.53
N LEU A 64 5.68 2.21 0.26
CA LEU A 64 4.85 1.11 0.73
C LEU A 64 5.29 0.64 2.12
N SER A 65 4.35 0.64 3.07
CA SER A 65 4.58 0.14 4.43
C SER A 65 5.09 -1.30 4.46
N PRO A 66 4.55 -2.26 3.65
CA PRO A 66 5.07 -3.62 3.62
C PRO A 66 6.52 -3.70 3.13
N TYR A 67 6.95 -2.86 2.19
CA TYR A 67 8.36 -2.82 1.79
C TYR A 67 9.26 -2.30 2.93
N ARG A 68 8.84 -1.23 3.60
CA ARG A 68 9.60 -0.68 4.73
C ARG A 68 9.72 -1.69 5.87
N LEU A 69 8.64 -2.44 6.14
CA LEU A 69 8.66 -3.56 7.10
C LEU A 69 9.64 -4.64 6.64
N ALA A 70 9.57 -5.08 5.37
CA ALA A 70 10.48 -6.08 4.83
C ALA A 70 11.95 -5.69 5.06
N ARG A 71 12.30 -4.43 4.77
CA ARG A 71 13.66 -3.91 4.97
C ARG A 71 14.06 -3.83 6.44
N SER A 72 13.14 -3.49 7.33
CA SER A 72 13.42 -3.40 8.77
C SER A 72 13.70 -4.77 9.41
N VAL A 73 13.10 -5.85 8.89
CA VAL A 73 13.31 -7.23 9.34
C VAL A 73 14.41 -7.96 8.56
N GLY A 74 15.14 -7.26 7.70
CA GLY A 74 16.32 -7.79 7.00
C GLY A 74 16.04 -8.52 5.69
N LEU A 75 14.83 -8.50 5.16
CA LEU A 75 14.53 -9.06 3.83
C LEU A 75 15.25 -8.23 2.75
N SER A 76 15.79 -8.91 1.73
CA SER A 76 16.51 -8.28 0.64
C SER A 76 15.59 -7.58 -0.37
N GLU A 77 16.16 -6.74 -1.23
CA GLU A 77 15.46 -6.18 -2.41
C GLU A 77 14.96 -7.28 -3.33
N ASP A 78 15.78 -8.32 -3.53
CA ASP A 78 15.43 -9.46 -4.40
C ASP A 78 14.24 -10.25 -3.82
N ALA A 79 14.20 -10.46 -2.50
CA ALA A 79 13.06 -11.10 -1.85
C ALA A 79 11.77 -10.30 -2.04
N TRP A 80 11.86 -8.97 -1.93
CA TRP A 80 10.70 -8.11 -2.22
C TRP A 80 10.24 -8.22 -3.67
N ALA A 81 11.19 -8.17 -4.63
CA ALA A 81 10.89 -8.29 -6.04
C ALA A 81 10.28 -9.66 -6.36
N GLU A 82 10.79 -10.74 -5.76
CA GLU A 82 10.25 -12.09 -5.90
C GLU A 82 8.82 -12.19 -5.37
N PHE A 83 8.53 -11.64 -4.18
CA PHE A 83 7.17 -11.66 -3.63
C PHE A 83 6.19 -10.94 -4.55
N ASN A 84 6.59 -9.75 -5.03
CA ASN A 84 5.77 -8.97 -5.95
C ASN A 84 5.54 -9.75 -7.26
N GLY A 85 6.61 -10.26 -7.88
CA GLY A 85 6.53 -10.98 -9.15
C GLY A 85 5.63 -12.20 -9.08
N ARG A 86 5.77 -13.05 -8.06
CA ARG A 86 4.93 -14.24 -7.89
C ARG A 86 3.45 -13.90 -7.71
N LEU A 87 3.13 -12.84 -6.96
CA LEU A 87 1.74 -12.42 -6.76
C LEU A 87 1.17 -11.82 -8.05
N ASP A 88 1.94 -10.99 -8.75
CA ASP A 88 1.52 -10.37 -9.99
C ASP A 88 1.31 -11.43 -11.10
N GLU A 89 2.20 -12.40 -11.23
CA GLU A 89 2.08 -13.53 -12.16
C GLU A 89 0.83 -14.37 -11.88
N ALA A 90 0.56 -14.68 -10.60
CA ALA A 90 -0.62 -15.42 -10.22
C ALA A 90 -1.92 -14.66 -10.55
N LEU A 91 -1.95 -13.36 -10.33
CA LEU A 91 -3.07 -12.51 -10.69
C LEU A 91 -3.21 -12.39 -12.22
N ALA A 92 -2.10 -12.21 -12.92
CA ALA A 92 -2.10 -12.11 -14.38
C ALA A 92 -2.61 -13.39 -15.05
N ALA A 93 -2.36 -14.56 -14.47
CA ALA A 93 -2.89 -15.84 -14.96
C ALA A 93 -4.43 -15.92 -14.88
N ILE A 94 -5.06 -15.21 -13.95
CA ILE A 94 -6.51 -15.18 -13.78
C ILE A 94 -7.15 -14.03 -14.57
N GLU A 95 -6.57 -12.83 -14.45
CA GLU A 95 -7.13 -11.59 -14.99
C GLU A 95 -6.70 -11.29 -16.45
N GLY A 96 -5.73 -12.06 -16.97
CA GLY A 96 -5.11 -11.81 -18.27
C GLY A 96 -4.14 -10.62 -18.28
N ARG A 97 -3.90 -9.99 -17.14
CA ARG A 97 -2.99 -8.85 -16.98
C ARG A 97 -2.47 -8.71 -15.57
N GLY A 98 -1.24 -8.26 -15.41
CA GLY A 98 -0.64 -7.86 -14.13
C GLY A 98 -0.77 -6.35 -13.88
N PHE A 99 -0.23 -5.91 -12.74
CA PHE A 99 -0.21 -4.50 -12.36
C PHE A 99 0.75 -3.68 -13.23
N ARG A 100 0.31 -2.51 -13.64
CA ARG A 100 1.08 -1.57 -14.46
C ARG A 100 0.87 -0.12 -14.00
N ILE A 101 1.76 0.76 -14.42
CA ILE A 101 1.52 2.18 -14.34
C ILE A 101 0.37 2.52 -15.30
N THR A 102 -0.70 3.02 -14.75
CA THR A 102 -1.90 3.42 -15.52
C THR A 102 -1.84 4.91 -15.85
N PRO A 103 -2.50 5.34 -16.95
CA PRO A 103 -2.46 6.73 -17.39
C PRO A 103 -2.99 7.70 -16.33
N MET A 104 -2.42 8.92 -16.35
CA MET A 104 -2.93 10.07 -15.64
C MET A 104 -2.88 11.24 -16.61
N THR A 105 -4.03 11.74 -17.03
CA THR A 105 -4.18 12.75 -18.08
C THR A 105 -4.86 14.00 -17.55
N GLN A 106 -4.45 15.13 -18.07
CA GLN A 106 -5.13 16.39 -17.81
C GLN A 106 -6.34 16.51 -18.73
N GLU A 107 -7.51 16.82 -18.16
CA GLU A 107 -8.78 16.85 -18.88
C GLU A 107 -9.39 18.27 -18.86
N PRO A 108 -8.90 19.18 -19.74
CA PRO A 108 -9.33 20.58 -19.73
C PRO A 108 -10.79 20.74 -20.16
N ASP A 109 -11.29 19.88 -21.04
CA ASP A 109 -12.68 19.95 -21.48
C ASP A 109 -13.64 19.50 -20.36
N LEU A 110 -13.27 18.48 -19.62
CA LEU A 110 -14.03 18.05 -18.45
C LEU A 110 -14.01 19.11 -17.35
N ALA A 111 -12.86 19.74 -17.12
CA ALA A 111 -12.75 20.86 -16.16
C ALA A 111 -13.69 22.00 -16.54
N ARG A 112 -13.72 22.38 -17.83
CA ARG A 112 -14.58 23.43 -18.36
C ARG A 112 -16.06 23.07 -18.22
N ALA A 113 -16.43 21.85 -18.59
CA ALA A 113 -17.81 21.36 -18.46
C ALA A 113 -18.30 21.30 -17.01
N ALA A 114 -17.41 20.99 -16.08
CA ALA A 114 -17.71 20.94 -14.66
C ALA A 114 -17.61 22.33 -13.95
N GLY A 115 -17.24 23.38 -14.65
CA GLY A 115 -17.05 24.71 -14.05
C GLY A 115 -15.88 24.80 -13.08
N VAL A 116 -14.88 23.90 -13.19
CA VAL A 116 -13.70 23.87 -12.34
C VAL A 116 -12.65 24.83 -12.87
N GLY A 117 -12.31 25.86 -12.09
CA GLY A 117 -11.30 26.88 -12.46
C GLY A 117 -9.83 26.43 -12.32
N ALA A 118 -9.59 25.18 -11.89
CA ALA A 118 -8.27 24.60 -11.70
C ALA A 118 -8.02 23.45 -12.69
N SER A 119 -6.76 23.00 -12.79
CA SER A 119 -6.41 21.83 -13.60
C SER A 119 -7.07 20.58 -13.03
N LEU A 120 -7.84 19.86 -13.86
CA LEU A 120 -8.43 18.56 -13.54
C LEU A 120 -7.58 17.44 -14.13
N TRP A 121 -7.19 16.50 -13.30
CA TRP A 121 -6.42 15.33 -13.71
C TRP A 121 -7.24 14.08 -13.46
N VAL A 122 -7.30 13.20 -14.46
CA VAL A 122 -8.00 11.91 -14.38
C VAL A 122 -6.99 10.78 -14.33
N LYS A 123 -7.07 9.96 -13.29
CA LYS A 123 -6.34 8.71 -13.16
C LYS A 123 -7.20 7.58 -13.71
N ASP A 124 -6.82 7.04 -14.87
CA ASP A 124 -7.55 5.94 -15.51
C ASP A 124 -7.07 4.58 -15.00
N GLU A 125 -7.88 3.91 -14.18
CA GLU A 125 -7.62 2.59 -13.66
C GLU A 125 -8.40 1.47 -14.39
N THR A 126 -9.10 1.76 -15.48
CA THR A 126 -9.93 0.78 -16.21
C THR A 126 -9.10 -0.40 -16.76
N ASN A 127 -7.86 -0.15 -17.10
CA ASN A 127 -6.91 -1.18 -17.57
C ASN A 127 -6.02 -1.77 -16.48
N ASN A 128 -6.31 -1.49 -15.20
CA ASN A 128 -5.66 -2.14 -14.07
C ASN A 128 -6.26 -3.53 -13.81
N VAL A 129 -5.59 -4.32 -12.97
CA VAL A 129 -6.15 -5.58 -12.43
C VAL A 129 -7.53 -5.29 -11.82
N ALA A 130 -8.52 -6.12 -12.14
CA ALA A 130 -9.93 -5.94 -11.78
C ALA A 130 -10.55 -4.59 -12.19
N GLY A 131 -9.96 -3.85 -13.13
CA GLY A 131 -10.44 -2.54 -13.58
C GLY A 131 -10.60 -1.50 -12.47
N SER A 132 -9.83 -1.62 -11.37
CA SER A 132 -10.07 -0.83 -10.18
C SER A 132 -8.78 -0.55 -9.38
N HIS A 133 -8.74 0.64 -8.75
CA HIS A 133 -7.70 0.99 -7.77
C HIS A 133 -7.74 0.09 -6.51
N LYS A 134 -8.87 -0.52 -6.19
CA LYS A 134 -9.02 -1.43 -5.02
C LYS A 134 -8.08 -2.63 -5.11
N ALA A 135 -7.81 -3.13 -6.32
CA ALA A 135 -6.86 -4.23 -6.52
C ALA A 135 -5.45 -3.86 -6.02
N ARG A 136 -5.03 -2.60 -6.16
CA ARG A 136 -3.73 -2.13 -5.63
C ARG A 136 -3.67 -2.18 -4.11
N HIS A 137 -4.76 -1.82 -3.44
CA HIS A 137 -4.84 -1.93 -1.99
C HIS A 137 -4.72 -3.38 -1.53
N LEU A 138 -5.49 -4.29 -2.14
CA LEU A 138 -5.43 -5.72 -1.82
C LEU A 138 -4.06 -6.32 -2.10
N MET A 139 -3.41 -5.95 -3.19
CA MET A 139 -2.02 -6.36 -3.45
C MET A 139 -1.07 -5.88 -2.35
N GLY A 140 -1.25 -4.65 -1.87
CA GLY A 140 -0.49 -4.13 -0.72
C GLY A 140 -0.69 -4.97 0.55
N VAL A 141 -1.91 -5.41 0.84
CA VAL A 141 -2.22 -6.32 1.95
C VAL A 141 -1.56 -7.68 1.74
N MET A 142 -1.66 -8.26 0.55
CA MET A 142 -1.02 -9.56 0.24
C MET A 142 0.50 -9.50 0.40
N LEU A 143 1.15 -8.45 -0.07
CA LEU A 143 2.58 -8.22 0.12
C LEU A 143 2.94 -8.09 1.60
N TYR A 144 2.11 -7.39 2.38
CA TYR A 144 2.29 -7.30 3.83
C TYR A 144 2.24 -8.67 4.51
N LEU A 145 1.23 -9.48 4.20
CA LEU A 145 1.10 -10.84 4.73
C LEU A 145 2.28 -11.75 4.32
N ARG A 146 2.78 -11.61 3.10
CA ARG A 146 3.98 -12.33 2.65
C ARG A 146 5.22 -11.95 3.45
N VAL A 147 5.39 -10.67 3.75
CA VAL A 147 6.50 -10.19 4.59
C VAL A 147 6.41 -10.77 6.00
N LEU A 148 5.21 -10.75 6.62
CA LEU A 148 5.00 -11.34 7.94
C LEU A 148 5.36 -12.83 7.96
N ALA A 149 4.86 -13.58 6.98
CA ALA A 149 5.14 -15.00 6.87
C ALA A 149 6.64 -15.28 6.69
N ALA A 150 7.32 -14.54 5.84
CA ALA A 150 8.76 -14.71 5.59
C ALA A 150 9.61 -14.32 6.82
N ALA A 151 9.19 -13.30 7.55
CA ALA A 151 9.86 -12.85 8.76
C ALA A 151 9.48 -13.66 10.01
N ARG A 152 8.56 -14.62 9.90
CA ARG A 152 7.97 -15.36 11.02
C ARG A 152 7.41 -14.45 12.11
N LEU A 153 6.90 -13.31 11.72
CA LEU A 153 6.21 -12.39 12.61
C LEU A 153 4.79 -12.93 12.90
N PRO A 154 4.27 -12.77 14.12
CA PRO A 154 2.94 -13.25 14.44
C PRO A 154 1.90 -12.56 13.57
N ALA A 155 1.13 -13.34 12.84
CA ALA A 155 -0.16 -12.89 12.33
C ALA A 155 -1.08 -12.80 13.55
N GLY A 156 -1.66 -11.63 13.81
CA GLY A 156 -2.56 -11.44 14.95
C GLY A 156 -3.66 -12.49 15.00
N GLU A 157 -4.17 -12.79 16.19
CA GLU A 157 -5.31 -13.67 16.37
C GLU A 157 -6.51 -13.15 15.58
N GLY A 158 -7.01 -13.93 14.63
CA GLY A 158 -8.23 -13.58 13.88
C GLY A 158 -8.13 -13.54 12.35
N LEU A 159 -7.07 -14.12 11.77
CA LEU A 159 -7.03 -14.43 10.32
C LEU A 159 -7.11 -15.92 10.08
#